data_a6dbcde9b45b14a6da079b95749965d9
#
_entry.id   a6dbcde9b45b14a6da079b95749965d9
#
_cell.length_a   1.000
_cell.length_b   1.000
_cell.length_c   1.000
_cell.angle_alpha   90.00
_cell.angle_beta   90.00
_cell.angle_gamma   90.00
#
_symmetry.space_group_name_H-M   'P 1'
#
loop_
_entity.id
_entity.type
_entity.pdbx_description
1 polymer ?
#
loop_
_entity_poly.entity_id
_entity_poly.type
_entity_poly.pdbx_seq_one_letter_code
_entity_poly.pdbx_strand_id
1 'polypeptide(L)'
;MTAKFEKTNTNEVVLTFEISEESIKQGLEVAFNRVKKNLNVPGFRKGKVSRQVFNKMYGEEALYQDALNFLLPDAYDNAVEETGIFPVTQPKIDIESLEKGQPWVIKATVIVKPEVKLGEYKGLTVEKQDRSVSEQDVEDRLLQEQAKSAELVVKEGAAELADTVVIDFEGFLGEEAFEGGKGENYSLELGSGSFIPGFEDQLVGAKEGDNVEVKVTFPEEYHAENLKGQDAVFKVTVHEVKTKELPELTDEFAKDVDDSVETLAELKEKFRKELEEAKAEAADEAVADLALRQAVENAEIVDLPAEMVHEEVHRQMQHYLNDMRRNGITPEMYYQITGTTEADLHHMMEKDADVRTKTNLVLEQIVKDENIEVTDADVDAEVKDLAAQYGMEEGAVRAAVSVEMLKNDISMKKALALITDSAVEA
;
A
#
# COMPACT_ATOMS: atom_id res chain seq x y z
N MET A 1 35.13 -4.15 -22.05
CA MET A 1 34.09 -3.70 -22.99
C MET A 1 34.22 -2.17 -23.05
N THR A 2 34.02 -1.57 -24.20
CA THR A 2 34.04 -0.10 -24.29
C THR A 2 32.61 0.38 -24.33
N ALA A 3 32.11 0.71 -23.15
CA ALA A 3 30.80 1.35 -23.06
C ALA A 3 30.97 2.87 -23.07
N LYS A 4 30.11 3.56 -23.82
CA LYS A 4 30.06 5.04 -23.87
C LYS A 4 28.60 5.47 -23.79
N PHE A 5 28.36 6.60 -23.16
CA PHE A 5 27.03 7.18 -23.18
C PHE A 5 27.05 8.62 -23.69
N GLU A 6 25.96 9.00 -24.34
CA GLU A 6 25.73 10.36 -24.82
C GLU A 6 24.36 10.83 -24.28
N LYS A 7 24.32 12.01 -23.69
CA LYS A 7 23.03 12.62 -23.30
C LYS A 7 22.33 13.16 -24.53
N THR A 8 21.13 12.65 -24.79
CA THR A 8 20.28 13.14 -25.87
C THR A 8 19.26 14.17 -25.39
N ASN A 9 18.86 14.05 -24.12
CA ASN A 9 17.98 14.97 -23.41
C ASN A 9 18.44 15.13 -21.96
N THR A 10 17.71 15.91 -21.14
CA THR A 10 18.07 16.18 -19.73
C THR A 10 18.26 14.87 -18.96
N ASN A 11 17.32 13.93 -19.10
CA ASN A 11 17.33 12.65 -18.40
C ASN A 11 17.27 11.46 -19.35
N GLU A 12 17.54 11.63 -20.65
CA GLU A 12 17.62 10.57 -21.63
C GLU A 12 19.06 10.40 -22.11
N VAL A 13 19.51 9.18 -22.09
CA VAL A 13 20.88 8.79 -22.44
C VAL A 13 20.86 7.67 -23.45
N VAL A 14 21.71 7.77 -24.47
CA VAL A 14 22.01 6.66 -25.38
C VAL A 14 23.32 6.02 -24.93
N LEU A 15 23.21 4.80 -24.42
CA LEU A 15 24.32 3.95 -24.04
C LEU A 15 24.72 3.10 -25.25
N THR A 16 25.97 3.24 -25.73
CA THR A 16 26.53 2.43 -26.80
C THR A 16 27.56 1.49 -26.21
N PHE A 17 27.42 0.21 -26.46
CA PHE A 17 28.32 -0.83 -25.96
C PHE A 17 28.56 -1.94 -26.95
N GLU A 18 29.69 -2.61 -26.80
CA GLU A 18 30.14 -3.69 -27.70
C GLU A 18 30.09 -5.05 -27.00
N ILE A 19 29.54 -6.04 -27.70
CA ILE A 19 29.63 -7.45 -27.31
C ILE A 19 30.83 -8.07 -28.03
N SER A 20 31.78 -8.60 -27.26
CA SER A 20 33.01 -9.14 -27.81
C SER A 20 32.80 -10.35 -28.70
N GLU A 21 33.68 -10.57 -29.66
CA GLU A 21 33.66 -11.77 -30.52
C GLU A 21 33.67 -13.09 -29.71
N GLU A 22 34.35 -13.12 -28.57
CA GLU A 22 34.41 -14.30 -27.71
C GLU A 22 33.04 -14.59 -27.09
N SER A 23 32.40 -13.58 -26.56
CA SER A 23 31.03 -13.68 -26.03
C SER A 23 30.04 -14.06 -27.12
N ILE A 24 30.17 -13.48 -28.33
CA ILE A 24 29.33 -13.83 -29.48
C ILE A 24 29.46 -15.31 -29.84
N LYS A 25 30.69 -15.87 -29.89
CA LYS A 25 30.91 -17.29 -30.15
C LYS A 25 30.22 -18.17 -29.11
N GLN A 26 30.31 -17.81 -27.83
CA GLN A 26 29.61 -18.52 -26.76
C GLN A 26 28.08 -18.42 -26.88
N GLY A 27 27.55 -17.24 -27.10
CA GLY A 27 26.11 -17.01 -27.30
C GLY A 27 25.55 -17.76 -28.49
N LEU A 28 26.27 -17.75 -29.60
CA LEU A 28 25.91 -18.53 -30.81
C LEU A 28 25.90 -20.03 -30.55
N GLU A 29 26.80 -20.57 -29.73
CA GLU A 29 26.79 -21.99 -29.35
C GLU A 29 25.59 -22.33 -28.45
N VAL A 30 25.26 -21.46 -27.51
CA VAL A 30 24.07 -21.61 -26.66
C VAL A 30 22.80 -21.55 -27.50
N ALA A 31 22.68 -20.56 -28.39
CA ALA A 31 21.55 -20.40 -29.30
C ALA A 31 21.38 -21.64 -30.19
N PHE A 32 22.48 -22.12 -30.82
CA PHE A 32 22.44 -23.36 -31.61
C PHE A 32 21.98 -24.55 -30.78
N ASN A 33 22.52 -24.73 -29.58
CA ASN A 33 22.15 -25.85 -28.70
C ASN A 33 20.68 -25.82 -28.29
N ARG A 34 20.06 -24.62 -28.22
CA ARG A 34 18.63 -24.42 -27.96
C ARG A 34 17.79 -24.74 -29.20
N VAL A 35 18.14 -24.16 -30.37
CA VAL A 35 17.39 -24.30 -31.60
C VAL A 35 17.44 -25.73 -32.14
N LYS A 36 18.62 -26.42 -32.08
CA LYS A 36 18.74 -27.77 -32.59
C LYS A 36 17.82 -28.80 -31.97
N LYS A 37 17.40 -28.58 -30.69
CA LYS A 37 16.49 -29.51 -30.00
C LYS A 37 15.13 -29.64 -30.69
N ASN A 38 14.67 -28.55 -31.30
CA ASN A 38 13.36 -28.46 -31.94
C ASN A 38 13.46 -28.54 -33.49
N LEU A 39 14.65 -28.47 -34.02
CA LEU A 39 14.87 -28.45 -35.48
C LEU A 39 14.65 -29.82 -36.11
N ASN A 40 13.84 -29.83 -37.16
CA ASN A 40 13.63 -31.02 -37.98
C ASN A 40 14.30 -30.82 -39.35
N VAL A 41 15.40 -31.54 -39.59
CA VAL A 41 16.19 -31.44 -40.85
C VAL A 41 16.11 -32.78 -41.59
N PRO A 42 15.70 -32.78 -42.87
CA PRO A 42 15.64 -34.00 -43.64
C PRO A 42 17.00 -34.72 -43.66
N GLY A 43 17.01 -36.02 -43.36
CA GLY A 43 18.21 -36.84 -43.29
C GLY A 43 18.92 -36.84 -41.93
N PHE A 44 18.44 -36.10 -40.94
CA PHE A 44 19.01 -36.09 -39.60
C PHE A 44 17.94 -36.41 -38.54
N ARG A 45 18.35 -37.14 -37.51
CA ARG A 45 17.49 -37.36 -36.34
C ARG A 45 17.32 -36.01 -35.60
N LYS A 46 16.09 -35.70 -35.15
CA LYS A 46 15.76 -34.51 -34.39
C LYS A 46 16.78 -34.26 -33.28
N GLY A 47 17.33 -33.05 -33.23
CA GLY A 47 18.32 -32.63 -32.22
C GLY A 47 19.76 -33.13 -32.47
N LYS A 48 20.07 -33.80 -33.57
CA LYS A 48 21.39 -34.36 -33.87
C LYS A 48 22.12 -33.70 -35.05
N VAL A 49 21.64 -32.56 -35.51
CA VAL A 49 22.28 -31.74 -36.53
C VAL A 49 23.56 -31.12 -35.99
N SER A 50 24.67 -31.15 -36.77
CA SER A 50 25.91 -30.46 -36.40
C SER A 50 25.84 -28.98 -36.74
N ARG A 51 26.64 -28.15 -36.03
CA ARG A 51 26.73 -26.70 -36.28
C ARG A 51 27.10 -26.37 -37.73
N GLN A 52 28.03 -27.13 -38.31
CA GLN A 52 28.46 -26.93 -39.70
C GLN A 52 27.34 -27.18 -40.72
N VAL A 53 26.52 -28.23 -40.50
CA VAL A 53 25.37 -28.53 -41.35
C VAL A 53 24.32 -27.45 -41.21
N PHE A 54 24.07 -27.01 -39.98
CA PHE A 54 23.13 -25.90 -39.70
C PHE A 54 23.56 -24.62 -40.45
N ASN A 55 24.81 -24.19 -40.27
CA ASN A 55 25.31 -22.96 -40.88
C ASN A 55 25.30 -23.04 -42.43
N LYS A 56 25.50 -24.24 -43.01
CA LYS A 56 25.43 -24.44 -44.48
C LYS A 56 23.99 -24.32 -45.00
N MET A 57 22.99 -24.69 -44.20
CA MET A 57 21.60 -24.75 -44.65
C MET A 57 20.85 -23.44 -44.36
N TYR A 58 21.09 -22.84 -43.22
CA TYR A 58 20.32 -21.72 -42.72
C TYR A 58 21.11 -20.41 -42.58
N GLY A 59 22.44 -20.50 -42.68
CA GLY A 59 23.34 -19.41 -42.36
C GLY A 59 23.59 -19.32 -40.85
N GLU A 60 24.69 -18.68 -40.44
CA GLU A 60 24.98 -18.41 -39.04
C GLU A 60 24.11 -17.32 -38.49
N GLU A 61 23.71 -16.38 -39.35
CA GLU A 61 22.86 -15.21 -39.05
C GLU A 61 21.48 -15.61 -38.49
N ALA A 62 21.00 -16.82 -38.85
CA ALA A 62 19.76 -17.39 -38.34
C ALA A 62 19.77 -17.57 -36.79
N LEU A 63 20.95 -17.55 -36.16
CA LEU A 63 21.10 -17.66 -34.70
C LEU A 63 21.37 -16.32 -34.01
N TYR A 64 21.56 -15.24 -34.76
CA TYR A 64 21.95 -13.95 -34.16
C TYR A 64 20.93 -13.41 -33.17
N GLN A 65 19.66 -13.51 -33.51
CA GLN A 65 18.59 -13.03 -32.60
C GLN A 65 18.55 -13.82 -31.28
N ASP A 66 18.64 -15.15 -31.36
CA ASP A 66 18.64 -16.00 -30.16
C ASP A 66 19.93 -15.82 -29.35
N ALA A 67 21.07 -15.62 -30.01
CA ALA A 67 22.34 -15.33 -29.33
C ALA A 67 22.32 -13.94 -28.68
N LEU A 68 21.80 -12.93 -29.38
CA LEU A 68 21.66 -11.58 -28.84
C LEU A 68 20.74 -11.57 -27.61
N ASN A 69 19.59 -12.21 -27.69
CA ASN A 69 18.66 -12.31 -26.56
C ASN A 69 19.28 -12.97 -25.32
N PHE A 70 20.26 -13.86 -25.54
CA PHE A 70 21.01 -14.50 -24.45
C PHE A 70 22.11 -13.60 -23.89
N LEU A 71 22.83 -12.86 -24.75
CA LEU A 71 23.99 -12.05 -24.35
C LEU A 71 23.65 -10.65 -23.88
N LEU A 72 22.51 -10.11 -24.33
CA LEU A 72 22.13 -8.71 -24.11
C LEU A 72 21.98 -8.33 -22.65
N PRO A 73 21.32 -9.13 -21.77
CA PRO A 73 21.19 -8.75 -20.37
C PRO A 73 22.54 -8.51 -19.70
N ASP A 74 23.43 -9.48 -19.75
CA ASP A 74 24.76 -9.40 -19.12
C ASP A 74 25.61 -8.28 -19.72
N ALA A 75 25.54 -8.07 -21.05
CA ALA A 75 26.28 -7.01 -21.72
C ALA A 75 25.76 -5.61 -21.35
N TYR A 76 24.45 -5.46 -21.21
CA TYR A 76 23.82 -4.22 -20.79
C TYR A 76 24.16 -3.89 -19.33
N ASP A 77 24.02 -4.85 -18.41
CA ASP A 77 24.33 -4.66 -17.00
C ASP A 77 25.79 -4.24 -16.78
N ASN A 78 26.72 -4.91 -17.47
CA ASN A 78 28.14 -4.53 -17.44
C ASN A 78 28.38 -3.11 -18.00
N ALA A 79 27.65 -2.73 -19.07
CA ALA A 79 27.79 -1.41 -19.65
C ALA A 79 27.24 -0.29 -18.75
N VAL A 80 26.14 -0.56 -18.03
CA VAL A 80 25.58 0.34 -17.03
C VAL A 80 26.55 0.51 -15.86
N GLU A 81 27.14 -0.58 -15.35
CA GLU A 81 28.12 -0.55 -14.28
C GLU A 81 29.38 0.22 -14.68
N GLU A 82 29.94 -0.03 -15.89
CA GLU A 82 31.13 0.64 -16.41
C GLU A 82 30.92 2.16 -16.57
N THR A 83 29.73 2.58 -16.96
CA THR A 83 29.42 4.00 -17.19
C THR A 83 28.89 4.72 -15.96
N GLY A 84 28.49 3.98 -14.91
CA GLY A 84 27.96 4.56 -13.66
C GLY A 84 26.63 5.30 -13.82
N ILE A 85 25.88 5.05 -14.89
CA ILE A 85 24.53 5.60 -15.06
C ILE A 85 23.52 4.80 -14.24
N PHE A 86 22.40 5.43 -13.88
CA PHE A 86 21.31 4.80 -13.12
C PHE A 86 20.02 4.80 -13.94
N PRO A 87 19.81 3.78 -14.80
CA PRO A 87 18.59 3.65 -15.59
C PRO A 87 17.37 3.46 -14.67
N VAL A 88 16.27 4.14 -14.99
CA VAL A 88 15.00 4.03 -14.26
C VAL A 88 13.90 3.36 -15.07
N THR A 89 14.20 3.05 -16.35
CA THR A 89 13.28 2.35 -17.24
C THR A 89 14.00 1.21 -17.96
N GLN A 90 13.19 0.28 -18.52
CA GLN A 90 13.75 -0.71 -19.42
C GLN A 90 14.35 -0.04 -20.65
N PRO A 91 15.53 -0.50 -21.12
CA PRO A 91 16.20 0.09 -22.27
C PRO A 91 15.43 -0.17 -23.57
N LYS A 92 15.33 0.87 -24.41
CA LYS A 92 14.95 0.70 -25.80
C LYS A 92 16.19 0.32 -26.60
N ILE A 93 16.24 -0.93 -27.06
CA ILE A 93 17.40 -1.50 -27.75
C ILE A 93 17.32 -1.24 -29.24
N ASP A 94 18.37 -0.63 -29.77
CA ASP A 94 18.63 -0.50 -31.20
C ASP A 94 19.94 -1.21 -31.56
N ILE A 95 19.90 -1.99 -32.64
CA ILE A 95 21.06 -2.76 -33.11
C ILE A 95 21.78 -1.93 -34.16
N GLU A 96 22.99 -1.49 -33.85
CA GLU A 96 23.80 -0.73 -34.84
C GLU A 96 24.53 -1.64 -35.79
N SER A 97 25.15 -2.73 -35.29
CA SER A 97 25.89 -3.68 -36.12
C SER A 97 25.91 -5.09 -35.55
N LEU A 98 25.64 -6.09 -36.41
CA LEU A 98 25.80 -7.54 -36.13
C LEU A 98 26.67 -8.17 -37.20
N GLU A 99 27.84 -7.60 -37.50
CA GLU A 99 28.72 -8.10 -38.52
C GLU A 99 29.48 -9.34 -38.07
N LYS A 100 29.63 -10.29 -38.99
CA LYS A 100 30.34 -11.52 -38.72
C LYS A 100 31.85 -11.28 -38.55
N GLY A 101 32.41 -11.79 -37.45
CA GLY A 101 33.83 -11.65 -37.12
C GLY A 101 34.22 -10.26 -36.66
N GLN A 102 33.24 -9.48 -36.21
CA GLN A 102 33.42 -8.19 -35.58
C GLN A 102 32.62 -8.18 -34.24
N PRO A 103 33.00 -7.34 -33.27
CA PRO A 103 32.13 -7.07 -32.11
C PRO A 103 30.76 -6.57 -32.56
N TRP A 104 29.72 -7.01 -31.88
CA TRP A 104 28.37 -6.47 -32.11
C TRP A 104 28.22 -5.17 -31.37
N VAL A 105 27.69 -4.15 -32.03
CA VAL A 105 27.48 -2.81 -31.48
C VAL A 105 26.00 -2.60 -31.22
N ILE A 106 25.66 -2.34 -29.96
CA ILE A 106 24.31 -2.16 -29.50
C ILE A 106 24.15 -0.75 -28.92
N LYS A 107 23.02 -0.12 -29.20
CA LYS A 107 22.58 1.13 -28.61
C LYS A 107 21.36 0.88 -27.72
N ALA A 108 21.44 1.34 -26.50
CA ALA A 108 20.32 1.32 -25.55
C ALA A 108 19.94 2.75 -25.18
N THR A 109 18.75 3.17 -25.57
CA THR A 109 18.19 4.45 -25.11
C THR A 109 17.51 4.21 -23.76
N VAL A 110 17.94 4.93 -22.75
CA VAL A 110 17.45 4.76 -21.36
C VAL A 110 17.15 6.12 -20.74
N ILE A 111 16.16 6.14 -19.87
CA ILE A 111 15.89 7.26 -18.98
C ILE A 111 16.68 7.01 -17.69
N VAL A 112 17.40 8.02 -17.25
CA VAL A 112 18.22 7.98 -16.03
C VAL A 112 17.61 8.84 -14.94
N LYS A 113 18.00 8.59 -13.69
CA LYS A 113 17.59 9.41 -12.55
C LYS A 113 17.91 10.89 -12.80
N PRO A 114 16.97 11.80 -12.47
CA PRO A 114 17.19 13.24 -12.62
C PRO A 114 18.24 13.75 -11.64
N GLU A 115 18.88 14.84 -11.99
CA GLU A 115 19.74 15.56 -11.06
C GLU A 115 18.91 16.26 -9.99
N VAL A 116 19.30 16.11 -8.74
CA VAL A 116 18.67 16.76 -7.59
C VAL A 116 19.63 17.75 -6.98
N LYS A 117 19.21 19.00 -6.87
CA LYS A 117 19.92 20.03 -6.14
C LYS A 117 19.20 20.28 -4.82
N LEU A 118 19.84 19.93 -3.73
CA LEU A 118 19.29 20.13 -2.41
C LEU A 118 19.21 21.62 -2.07
N GLY A 119 18.05 22.05 -1.52
CA GLY A 119 17.90 23.31 -0.83
C GLY A 119 18.25 23.20 0.65
N GLU A 120 17.66 24.07 1.47
CA GLU A 120 17.74 23.93 2.92
C GLU A 120 16.88 22.74 3.36
N TYR A 121 17.48 21.76 4.05
CA TYR A 121 16.82 20.58 4.58
C TYR A 121 17.15 20.31 6.05
N LYS A 122 18.02 21.11 6.67
CA LYS A 122 18.34 21.09 8.12
C LYS A 122 17.86 22.36 8.79
N GLY A 123 17.41 22.25 10.03
CA GLY A 123 16.95 23.38 10.82
C GLY A 123 15.68 24.05 10.28
N LEU A 124 14.85 23.29 9.58
CA LEU A 124 13.59 23.79 9.02
C LEU A 124 12.63 24.21 10.13
N THR A 125 11.93 25.31 9.91
CA THR A 125 10.93 25.79 10.85
C THR A 125 9.55 25.32 10.41
N VAL A 126 8.88 24.57 11.28
CA VAL A 126 7.55 24.02 11.04
C VAL A 126 6.55 24.53 12.07
N GLU A 127 5.27 24.47 11.72
CA GLU A 127 4.18 24.86 12.62
C GLU A 127 4.17 23.96 13.86
N LYS A 128 4.03 24.62 15.02
CA LYS A 128 4.00 23.93 16.32
C LYS A 128 2.77 23.02 16.41
N GLN A 129 3.01 21.78 16.78
CA GLN A 129 1.98 20.77 16.98
C GLN A 129 1.50 20.75 18.44
N ASP A 130 0.19 20.56 18.65
CA ASP A 130 -0.39 20.49 19.98
C ASP A 130 -0.22 19.08 20.58
N ARG A 131 0.52 19.00 21.67
CA ARG A 131 0.76 17.78 22.46
C ARG A 131 -0.04 17.76 23.77
N SER A 132 -0.87 18.78 24.01
CA SER A 132 -1.58 18.91 25.28
C SER A 132 -2.74 17.92 25.39
N VAL A 133 -2.89 17.34 26.55
CA VAL A 133 -4.03 16.51 26.93
C VAL A 133 -4.85 17.26 27.97
N SER A 134 -6.10 17.53 27.66
CA SER A 134 -7.02 18.18 28.57
C SER A 134 -7.68 17.16 29.52
N GLU A 135 -8.23 17.63 30.61
CA GLU A 135 -9.07 16.80 31.49
C GLU A 135 -10.28 16.24 30.75
N GLN A 136 -10.81 16.98 29.77
CA GLN A 136 -11.93 16.54 28.95
C GLN A 136 -11.54 15.33 28.06
N ASP A 137 -10.35 15.31 27.50
CA ASP A 137 -9.87 14.16 26.70
C ASP A 137 -9.83 12.87 27.55
N VAL A 138 -9.40 13.00 28.82
CA VAL A 138 -9.34 11.88 29.76
C VAL A 138 -10.76 11.43 30.17
N GLU A 139 -11.66 12.38 30.37
CA GLU A 139 -13.06 12.07 30.67
C GLU A 139 -13.76 11.43 29.49
N ASP A 140 -13.55 11.93 28.28
CA ASP A 140 -14.10 11.35 27.05
C ASP A 140 -13.59 9.93 26.83
N ARG A 141 -12.32 9.68 27.09
CA ARG A 141 -11.73 8.33 27.05
C ARG A 141 -12.34 7.39 28.07
N LEU A 142 -12.57 7.89 29.29
CA LEU A 142 -13.21 7.12 30.35
C LEU A 142 -14.67 6.80 30.00
N LEU A 143 -15.41 7.75 29.45
CA LEU A 143 -16.80 7.55 29.01
C LEU A 143 -16.89 6.57 27.84
N GLN A 144 -15.90 6.56 26.95
CA GLN A 144 -15.82 5.56 25.88
C GLN A 144 -15.63 4.14 26.43
N GLU A 145 -14.77 3.96 27.44
CA GLU A 145 -14.60 2.66 28.08
C GLU A 145 -15.83 2.25 28.90
N GLN A 146 -16.47 3.20 29.58
CA GLN A 146 -17.73 2.97 30.27
C GLN A 146 -18.82 2.49 29.30
N ALA A 147 -18.91 3.11 28.12
CA ALA A 147 -19.88 2.74 27.08
C ALA A 147 -19.60 1.35 26.49
N LYS A 148 -18.33 0.95 26.37
CA LYS A 148 -17.95 -0.41 25.92
C LYS A 148 -18.32 -1.48 26.96
N SER A 149 -18.26 -1.14 28.24
CA SER A 149 -18.61 -2.02 29.36
C SER A 149 -20.09 -1.97 29.73
N ALA A 150 -20.94 -1.31 28.92
CA ALA A 150 -22.37 -1.23 29.16
C ALA A 150 -23.04 -2.60 29.04
N GLU A 151 -23.88 -2.93 29.99
CA GLU A 151 -24.72 -4.13 29.96
C GLU A 151 -26.09 -3.84 29.37
N LEU A 152 -26.60 -4.75 28.55
CA LEU A 152 -27.96 -4.67 28.03
C LEU A 152 -28.95 -5.31 29.05
N VAL A 153 -29.70 -4.49 29.72
CA VAL A 153 -30.68 -4.90 30.72
C VAL A 153 -32.10 -4.75 30.18
N VAL A 154 -32.95 -5.74 30.43
CA VAL A 154 -34.35 -5.68 30.03
C VAL A 154 -35.03 -4.50 30.69
N LYS A 155 -35.65 -3.64 29.90
CA LYS A 155 -36.36 -2.45 30.32
C LYS A 155 -37.88 -2.72 30.34
N GLU A 156 -38.50 -2.59 31.50
CA GLU A 156 -39.96 -2.58 31.59
C GLU A 156 -40.48 -1.19 31.18
N GLY A 157 -40.87 -1.02 29.92
CA GLY A 157 -41.36 0.26 29.45
C GLY A 157 -41.35 0.40 27.94
N ALA A 158 -41.57 1.65 27.50
CA ALA A 158 -41.50 1.97 26.07
C ALA A 158 -40.05 2.12 25.61
N ALA A 159 -39.73 1.70 24.42
CA ALA A 159 -38.43 1.86 23.81
C ALA A 159 -38.13 3.34 23.54
N GLU A 160 -36.93 3.78 23.87
CA GLU A 160 -36.40 5.11 23.61
C GLU A 160 -35.23 5.05 22.63
N LEU A 161 -34.76 6.19 22.15
CA LEU A 161 -33.54 6.27 21.37
C LEU A 161 -32.34 5.70 22.15
N ALA A 162 -31.47 4.95 21.49
CA ALA A 162 -30.34 4.20 22.02
C ALA A 162 -30.73 2.93 22.83
N ASP A 163 -32.01 2.62 23.01
CA ASP A 163 -32.40 1.30 23.48
C ASP A 163 -32.23 0.23 22.37
N THR A 164 -32.02 -0.99 22.78
CA THR A 164 -31.95 -2.14 21.87
C THR A 164 -33.26 -2.92 21.93
N VAL A 165 -33.95 -3.04 20.81
CA VAL A 165 -35.15 -3.86 20.70
C VAL A 165 -34.82 -5.20 20.05
N VAL A 166 -35.34 -6.28 20.63
CA VAL A 166 -35.29 -7.61 19.99
C VAL A 166 -36.59 -7.80 19.24
N ILE A 167 -36.49 -7.91 17.92
CA ILE A 167 -37.67 -7.90 17.04
C ILE A 167 -37.66 -9.09 16.08
N ASP A 168 -38.87 -9.50 15.71
CA ASP A 168 -39.12 -10.18 14.47
C ASP A 168 -39.69 -9.18 13.48
N PHE A 169 -39.25 -9.24 12.24
CA PHE A 169 -39.78 -8.39 11.19
C PHE A 169 -39.98 -9.14 9.89
N GLU A 170 -40.98 -8.76 9.14
CA GLU A 170 -41.27 -9.26 7.80
C GLU A 170 -41.76 -8.11 6.92
N GLY A 171 -41.02 -7.88 5.81
CA GLY A 171 -41.23 -6.77 4.88
C GLY A 171 -42.09 -7.19 3.68
N PHE A 172 -42.99 -6.30 3.30
CA PHE A 172 -43.94 -6.50 2.19
C PHE A 172 -43.86 -5.30 1.21
N LEU A 173 -43.93 -5.62 -0.09
CA LEU A 173 -44.20 -4.65 -1.14
C LEU A 173 -45.67 -4.86 -1.55
N GLY A 174 -46.55 -3.98 -1.10
CA GLY A 174 -47.99 -4.17 -1.22
C GLY A 174 -48.46 -5.39 -0.39
N GLU A 175 -48.85 -6.46 -1.04
CA GLU A 175 -49.32 -7.71 -0.36
C GLU A 175 -48.28 -8.84 -0.41
N GLU A 176 -47.18 -8.68 -1.15
CA GLU A 176 -46.17 -9.71 -1.36
C GLU A 176 -44.95 -9.50 -0.48
N ALA A 177 -44.56 -10.56 0.26
CA ALA A 177 -43.33 -10.55 1.02
C ALA A 177 -42.09 -10.60 0.07
N PHE A 178 -41.06 -9.81 0.32
CA PHE A 178 -39.87 -9.83 -0.51
C PHE A 178 -38.69 -10.57 0.14
N GLU A 179 -37.86 -11.15 -0.69
CA GLU A 179 -36.71 -11.92 -0.25
C GLU A 179 -35.68 -10.98 0.47
N GLY A 180 -35.17 -11.42 1.64
CA GLY A 180 -34.26 -10.63 2.47
C GLY A 180 -35.00 -9.66 3.41
N GLY A 181 -36.31 -9.53 3.36
CA GLY A 181 -37.11 -8.66 4.23
C GLY A 181 -37.53 -9.29 5.55
N LYS A 182 -37.11 -10.53 5.88
CA LYS A 182 -37.50 -11.23 7.10
C LYS A 182 -36.32 -11.48 8.03
N GLY A 183 -36.51 -11.22 9.33
CA GLY A 183 -35.59 -11.57 10.40
C GLY A 183 -36.34 -11.98 11.66
N GLU A 184 -35.77 -12.90 12.43
CA GLU A 184 -36.36 -13.40 13.70
C GLU A 184 -35.32 -13.17 14.81
N ASN A 185 -35.77 -12.72 15.98
CA ASN A 185 -34.94 -12.39 17.16
C ASN A 185 -33.75 -11.44 16.83
N TYR A 186 -34.00 -10.47 15.98
CA TYR A 186 -32.97 -9.52 15.59
C TYR A 186 -32.82 -8.42 16.64
N SER A 187 -31.60 -8.19 17.12
CA SER A 187 -31.29 -7.12 18.07
C SER A 187 -30.98 -5.83 17.29
N LEU A 188 -31.82 -4.83 17.43
CA LEU A 188 -31.72 -3.55 16.76
C LEU A 188 -31.57 -2.41 17.78
N GLU A 189 -30.49 -1.66 17.72
CA GLU A 189 -30.32 -0.42 18.50
C GLU A 189 -31.04 0.72 17.77
N LEU A 190 -31.98 1.36 18.46
CA LEU A 190 -32.78 2.47 17.91
C LEU A 190 -31.93 3.74 17.78
N GLY A 191 -31.84 4.28 16.57
CA GLY A 191 -31.01 5.45 16.24
C GLY A 191 -29.61 5.07 15.73
N SER A 192 -29.30 3.80 15.56
CA SER A 192 -28.02 3.33 15.00
C SER A 192 -27.86 3.60 13.50
N GLY A 193 -28.98 3.77 12.77
CA GLY A 193 -29.00 3.89 11.32
C GLY A 193 -28.69 2.57 10.59
N SER A 194 -28.78 1.44 11.27
CA SER A 194 -28.52 0.10 10.71
C SER A 194 -29.63 -0.35 9.76
N PHE A 195 -30.82 0.20 9.89
CA PHE A 195 -31.98 -0.04 9.04
C PHE A 195 -32.26 1.13 8.10
N ILE A 196 -33.18 0.90 7.17
CA ILE A 196 -33.62 1.94 6.23
C ILE A 196 -34.14 3.18 6.98
N PRO A 197 -33.86 4.39 6.47
CA PRO A 197 -34.30 5.63 7.14
C PRO A 197 -35.79 5.62 7.47
N GLY A 198 -36.12 6.00 8.71
CA GLY A 198 -37.48 6.05 9.22
C GLY A 198 -38.04 4.72 9.76
N PHE A 199 -37.26 3.62 9.72
CA PHE A 199 -37.65 2.34 10.31
C PHE A 199 -37.53 2.39 11.86
N GLU A 200 -36.37 2.78 12.34
CA GLU A 200 -36.03 2.81 13.77
C GLU A 200 -36.88 3.84 14.52
N ASP A 201 -37.11 5.01 13.91
CA ASP A 201 -37.91 6.08 14.50
C ASP A 201 -39.35 5.66 14.83
N GLN A 202 -39.94 4.77 14.02
CA GLN A 202 -41.31 4.29 14.23
C GLN A 202 -41.41 3.21 15.31
N LEU A 203 -40.30 2.66 15.76
CA LEU A 203 -40.22 1.70 16.87
C LEU A 203 -40.00 2.41 18.22
N VAL A 204 -39.65 3.69 18.21
CA VAL A 204 -39.58 4.49 19.43
C VAL A 204 -40.97 4.58 20.04
N GLY A 205 -41.10 4.21 21.32
CA GLY A 205 -42.35 4.13 22.03
C GLY A 205 -43.03 2.76 22.05
N ALA A 206 -42.55 1.80 21.27
CA ALA A 206 -43.02 0.43 21.30
C ALA A 206 -42.64 -0.30 22.58
N LYS A 207 -43.42 -1.28 23.00
CA LYS A 207 -43.20 -2.07 24.21
C LYS A 207 -43.09 -3.54 23.88
N GLU A 208 -42.59 -4.32 24.81
CA GLU A 208 -42.58 -5.78 24.74
C GLU A 208 -43.99 -6.29 24.40
N GLY A 209 -44.06 -7.18 23.41
CA GLY A 209 -45.29 -7.78 22.91
C GLY A 209 -46.05 -6.95 21.87
N ASP A 210 -45.64 -5.72 21.56
CA ASP A 210 -46.27 -4.90 20.54
C ASP A 210 -46.04 -5.41 19.14
N ASN A 211 -47.08 -5.29 18.31
CA ASN A 211 -46.98 -5.48 16.86
C ASN A 211 -47.12 -4.12 16.18
N VAL A 212 -46.06 -3.69 15.53
CA VAL A 212 -45.95 -2.37 14.90
C VAL A 212 -45.88 -2.54 13.38
N GLU A 213 -46.69 -1.77 12.64
CA GLU A 213 -46.52 -1.65 11.19
C GLU A 213 -45.64 -0.45 10.88
N VAL A 214 -44.43 -0.74 10.41
CA VAL A 214 -43.41 0.27 10.04
C VAL A 214 -43.50 0.52 8.54
N LYS A 215 -43.77 1.76 8.13
CA LYS A 215 -43.87 2.18 6.73
C LYS A 215 -42.66 2.98 6.34
N VAL A 216 -41.93 2.50 5.33
CA VAL A 216 -40.68 3.14 4.88
C VAL A 216 -40.58 3.12 3.36
N THR A 217 -39.83 4.05 2.82
CA THR A 217 -39.49 4.07 1.39
C THR A 217 -38.01 3.74 1.25
N PHE A 218 -37.67 2.78 0.42
CA PHE A 218 -36.28 2.44 0.15
C PHE A 218 -35.58 3.59 -0.56
N PRO A 219 -34.31 3.88 -0.22
CA PRO A 219 -33.51 4.88 -0.93
C PRO A 219 -33.40 4.57 -2.43
N GLU A 220 -33.24 5.61 -3.26
CA GLU A 220 -33.04 5.43 -4.71
C GLU A 220 -31.71 4.75 -5.05
N GLU A 221 -30.73 4.84 -4.16
CA GLU A 221 -29.39 4.21 -4.30
C GLU A 221 -29.28 2.87 -3.56
N TYR A 222 -30.42 2.20 -3.26
CA TYR A 222 -30.38 0.92 -2.54
C TYR A 222 -29.74 -0.18 -3.39
N HIS A 223 -29.01 -1.09 -2.76
CA HIS A 223 -28.23 -2.14 -3.46
C HIS A 223 -29.09 -3.13 -4.26
N ALA A 224 -30.35 -3.39 -3.83
CA ALA A 224 -31.28 -4.26 -4.54
C ALA A 224 -32.15 -3.44 -5.50
N GLU A 225 -31.95 -3.62 -6.81
CA GLU A 225 -32.61 -2.83 -7.85
C GLU A 225 -34.15 -2.89 -7.83
N ASN A 226 -34.70 -4.05 -7.43
CA ASN A 226 -36.12 -4.26 -7.32
C ASN A 226 -36.79 -3.58 -6.12
N LEU A 227 -35.98 -3.03 -5.20
CA LEU A 227 -36.47 -2.33 -3.99
C LEU A 227 -36.26 -0.82 -4.06
N LYS A 228 -35.40 -0.32 -4.96
CA LYS A 228 -35.08 1.11 -5.09
C LYS A 228 -36.32 1.98 -5.21
N GLY A 229 -36.44 2.98 -4.32
CA GLY A 229 -37.54 3.93 -4.32
C GLY A 229 -38.92 3.34 -4.07
N GLN A 230 -39.02 2.06 -3.68
CA GLN A 230 -40.29 1.41 -3.42
C GLN A 230 -40.77 1.64 -1.98
N ASP A 231 -42.07 1.82 -1.82
CA ASP A 231 -42.70 1.86 -0.51
C ASP A 231 -42.91 0.43 0.02
N ALA A 232 -42.42 0.18 1.24
CA ALA A 232 -42.52 -1.10 1.90
C ALA A 232 -43.20 -0.94 3.28
N VAL A 233 -43.88 -1.99 3.68
CA VAL A 233 -44.48 -2.10 5.01
C VAL A 233 -43.88 -3.30 5.71
N PHE A 234 -43.26 -3.05 6.87
CA PHE A 234 -42.76 -4.10 7.73
C PHE A 234 -43.69 -4.35 8.88
N LYS A 235 -44.04 -5.63 9.07
CA LYS A 235 -44.70 -6.08 10.28
C LYS A 235 -43.67 -6.48 11.29
N VAL A 236 -43.60 -5.74 12.38
CA VAL A 236 -42.57 -5.90 13.40
C VAL A 236 -43.25 -6.35 14.69
N THR A 237 -42.74 -7.44 15.28
CA THR A 237 -43.13 -7.90 16.62
C THR A 237 -41.97 -7.63 17.56
N VAL A 238 -42.21 -6.88 18.63
CA VAL A 238 -41.19 -6.56 19.65
C VAL A 238 -41.21 -7.62 20.74
N HIS A 239 -40.12 -8.38 20.89
CA HIS A 239 -40.00 -9.41 21.92
C HIS A 239 -39.50 -8.88 23.23
N GLU A 240 -38.45 -8.04 23.17
CA GLU A 240 -37.82 -7.45 24.36
C GLU A 240 -37.40 -6.02 24.05
N VAL A 241 -37.45 -5.17 25.06
CA VAL A 241 -36.79 -3.85 25.03
C VAL A 241 -35.69 -3.88 26.06
N LYS A 242 -34.47 -3.57 25.61
CA LYS A 242 -33.27 -3.52 26.46
C LYS A 242 -32.70 -2.11 26.45
N THR A 243 -32.27 -1.63 27.61
CA THR A 243 -31.50 -0.40 27.70
C THR A 243 -30.05 -0.68 28.04
N LYS A 244 -29.15 0.16 27.57
CA LYS A 244 -27.74 0.11 27.99
C LYS A 244 -27.63 0.70 29.39
N GLU A 245 -27.33 -0.13 30.36
CA GLU A 245 -26.98 0.30 31.70
C GLU A 245 -25.47 0.49 31.77
N LEU A 246 -25.05 1.73 31.97
CA LEU A 246 -23.64 2.08 32.13
C LEU A 246 -23.20 1.71 33.54
N PRO A 247 -22.08 0.98 33.72
CA PRO A 247 -21.54 0.73 35.05
C PRO A 247 -21.18 2.03 35.75
N GLU A 248 -21.34 2.09 37.06
CA GLU A 248 -20.91 3.25 37.84
C GLU A 248 -19.38 3.39 37.80
N LEU A 249 -18.89 4.61 37.67
CA LEU A 249 -17.46 4.92 37.65
C LEU A 249 -16.87 4.79 39.06
N THR A 250 -16.56 3.56 39.46
CA THR A 250 -16.02 3.19 40.79
C THR A 250 -14.63 2.59 40.63
N ASP A 251 -13.96 2.32 41.75
CA ASP A 251 -12.70 1.60 41.76
C ASP A 251 -12.86 0.14 41.27
N GLU A 252 -14.04 -0.44 41.40
CA GLU A 252 -14.36 -1.77 40.88
C GLU A 252 -14.41 -1.75 39.34
N PHE A 253 -15.09 -0.76 38.78
CA PHE A 253 -15.07 -0.52 37.34
C PHE A 253 -13.64 -0.35 36.79
N ALA A 254 -12.77 0.37 37.51
CA ALA A 254 -11.39 0.56 37.08
C ALA A 254 -10.62 -0.78 36.97
N LYS A 255 -10.84 -1.69 37.92
CA LYS A 255 -10.25 -3.04 37.90
C LYS A 255 -10.82 -3.92 36.79
N ASP A 256 -12.09 -3.77 36.50
CA ASP A 256 -12.74 -4.52 35.40
C ASP A 256 -12.22 -4.09 34.02
N VAL A 257 -11.88 -2.79 33.86
CA VAL A 257 -11.28 -2.26 32.65
C VAL A 257 -9.82 -2.64 32.51
N ASP A 258 -9.07 -2.61 33.63
CA ASP A 258 -7.64 -2.87 33.63
C ASP A 258 -7.16 -3.46 34.95
N ASP A 259 -6.73 -4.72 34.91
CA ASP A 259 -6.23 -5.48 36.08
C ASP A 259 -4.97 -4.85 36.72
N SER A 260 -4.30 -3.92 36.05
CA SER A 260 -3.06 -3.28 36.53
C SER A 260 -3.31 -2.08 37.44
N VAL A 261 -4.57 -1.62 37.58
CA VAL A 261 -4.97 -0.46 38.40
C VAL A 261 -5.89 -0.90 39.54
N GLU A 262 -5.83 -0.18 40.65
CA GLU A 262 -6.67 -0.47 41.82
C GLU A 262 -7.78 0.57 42.05
N THR A 263 -7.62 1.75 41.47
CA THR A 263 -8.55 2.87 41.70
C THR A 263 -8.92 3.60 40.40
N LEU A 264 -10.07 4.25 40.38
CA LEU A 264 -10.49 5.09 39.27
C LEU A 264 -9.51 6.24 38.99
N ALA A 265 -8.84 6.75 40.02
CA ALA A 265 -7.82 7.78 39.87
C ALA A 265 -6.57 7.25 39.10
N GLU A 266 -6.16 6.02 39.41
CA GLU A 266 -5.05 5.38 38.70
C GLU A 266 -5.41 5.08 37.24
N LEU A 267 -6.64 4.66 36.96
CA LEU A 267 -7.12 4.45 35.59
C LEU A 267 -7.10 5.76 34.79
N LYS A 268 -7.61 6.85 35.37
CA LYS A 268 -7.55 8.18 34.72
C LYS A 268 -6.11 8.64 34.45
N GLU A 269 -5.20 8.40 35.39
CA GLU A 269 -3.78 8.75 35.22
C GLU A 269 -3.12 7.89 34.14
N LYS A 270 -3.50 6.62 34.03
CA LYS A 270 -3.04 5.73 32.96
C LYS A 270 -3.55 6.22 31.60
N PHE A 271 -4.84 6.52 31.48
CA PHE A 271 -5.39 7.08 30.23
C PHE A 271 -4.75 8.41 29.85
N ARG A 272 -4.46 9.26 30.83
CA ARG A 272 -3.73 10.51 30.58
C ARG A 272 -2.36 10.23 29.96
N LYS A 273 -1.60 9.33 30.52
CA LYS A 273 -0.27 8.95 29.98
C LYS A 273 -0.37 8.35 28.58
N GLU A 274 -1.30 7.45 28.35
CA GLU A 274 -1.53 6.86 27.03
C GLU A 274 -1.91 7.92 25.99
N LEU A 275 -2.77 8.88 26.36
CA LEU A 275 -3.15 10.00 25.52
C LEU A 275 -1.98 10.98 25.27
N GLU A 276 -1.17 11.24 26.29
CA GLU A 276 0.03 12.08 26.17
C GLU A 276 1.06 11.44 25.24
N GLU A 277 1.32 10.15 25.39
CA GLU A 277 2.21 9.38 24.52
C GLU A 277 1.69 9.36 23.09
N ALA A 278 0.41 9.05 22.88
CA ALA A 278 -0.21 9.01 21.56
C ALA A 278 -0.23 10.40 20.87
N LYS A 279 -0.54 11.47 21.62
CA LYS A 279 -0.50 12.85 21.08
C LYS A 279 0.92 13.32 20.80
N ALA A 280 1.89 12.93 21.64
CA ALA A 280 3.29 13.25 21.40
C ALA A 280 3.80 12.55 20.14
N GLU A 281 3.52 11.25 19.98
CA GLU A 281 3.88 10.49 18.79
C GLU A 281 3.25 11.06 17.51
N ALA A 282 1.93 11.35 17.55
CA ALA A 282 1.25 11.97 16.42
C ALA A 282 1.78 13.36 16.06
N ALA A 283 2.15 14.14 17.07
CA ALA A 283 2.76 15.46 16.87
C ALA A 283 4.17 15.35 16.28
N ASP A 284 4.97 14.41 16.75
CA ASP A 284 6.32 14.16 16.22
C ASP A 284 6.25 13.65 14.78
N GLU A 285 5.31 12.79 14.44
CA GLU A 285 5.04 12.37 13.07
C GLU A 285 4.61 13.54 12.18
N ALA A 286 3.72 14.41 12.67
CA ALA A 286 3.28 15.59 11.94
C ALA A 286 4.44 16.58 11.69
N VAL A 287 5.30 16.81 12.68
CA VAL A 287 6.52 17.62 12.55
C VAL A 287 7.45 17.02 11.50
N ALA A 288 7.65 15.70 11.54
CA ALA A 288 8.49 14.99 10.58
C ALA A 288 7.95 15.12 9.16
N ASP A 289 6.63 14.94 8.95
CA ASP A 289 5.98 15.08 7.64
C ASP A 289 6.09 16.52 7.11
N LEU A 290 5.83 17.52 7.95
CA LEU A 290 5.98 18.93 7.58
C LEU A 290 7.40 19.29 7.20
N ALA A 291 8.39 18.87 7.99
CA ALA A 291 9.81 19.12 7.71
C ALA A 291 10.24 18.42 6.42
N LEU A 292 9.82 17.17 6.21
CA LEU A 292 10.13 16.43 5.00
C LEU A 292 9.53 17.09 3.75
N ARG A 293 8.26 17.50 3.81
CA ARG A 293 7.62 18.23 2.71
C ARG A 293 8.34 19.52 2.37
N GLN A 294 8.70 20.30 3.38
CA GLN A 294 9.42 21.54 3.18
C GLN A 294 10.83 21.29 2.58
N ALA A 295 11.55 20.25 3.02
CA ALA A 295 12.82 19.87 2.44
C ALA A 295 12.69 19.48 0.95
N VAL A 296 11.62 18.76 0.59
CA VAL A 296 11.32 18.39 -0.79
C VAL A 296 10.94 19.60 -1.64
N GLU A 297 10.15 20.53 -1.10
CA GLU A 297 9.78 21.78 -1.78
C GLU A 297 10.97 22.71 -2.01
N ASN A 298 11.94 22.71 -1.08
CA ASN A 298 13.16 23.48 -1.20
C ASN A 298 14.15 22.91 -2.23
N ALA A 299 14.01 21.64 -2.59
CA ALA A 299 14.88 20.99 -3.56
C ALA A 299 14.46 21.27 -5.00
N GLU A 300 15.43 21.43 -5.90
CA GLU A 300 15.22 21.52 -7.35
C GLU A 300 15.49 20.14 -7.99
N ILE A 301 14.44 19.49 -8.48
CA ILE A 301 14.55 18.25 -9.27
C ILE A 301 14.46 18.62 -10.74
N VAL A 302 15.54 18.37 -11.48
CA VAL A 302 15.65 18.80 -12.87
C VAL A 302 14.91 17.82 -13.78
N ASP A 303 13.73 18.24 -14.26
CA ASP A 303 12.96 17.52 -15.30
C ASP A 303 12.60 16.07 -14.88
N LEU A 304 11.81 15.93 -13.80
CA LEU A 304 11.40 14.62 -13.27
C LEU A 304 10.77 13.75 -14.37
N PRO A 305 11.35 12.58 -14.71
CA PRO A 305 10.78 11.69 -15.72
C PRO A 305 9.41 11.18 -15.31
N ALA A 306 8.42 11.30 -16.22
CA ALA A 306 7.07 10.81 -15.98
C ALA A 306 7.04 9.29 -15.72
N GLU A 307 7.96 8.55 -16.30
CA GLU A 307 8.12 7.11 -16.14
C GLU A 307 8.42 6.73 -14.69
N MET A 308 9.18 7.54 -13.96
CA MET A 308 9.44 7.30 -12.54
C MET A 308 8.17 7.41 -11.69
N VAL A 309 7.33 8.40 -12.01
CA VAL A 309 6.04 8.57 -11.33
C VAL A 309 5.10 7.42 -11.69
N HIS A 310 5.06 7.00 -12.95
CA HIS A 310 4.26 5.85 -13.40
C HIS A 310 4.65 4.55 -12.70
N GLU A 311 5.95 4.27 -12.58
CA GLU A 311 6.45 3.09 -11.87
C GLU A 311 6.07 3.13 -10.38
N GLU A 312 6.11 4.30 -9.76
CA GLU A 312 5.68 4.48 -8.36
C GLU A 312 4.16 4.25 -8.22
N VAL A 313 3.33 4.80 -9.12
CA VAL A 313 1.89 4.52 -9.14
C VAL A 313 1.64 3.02 -9.25
N HIS A 314 2.33 2.35 -10.19
CA HIS A 314 2.17 0.92 -10.40
C HIS A 314 2.52 0.12 -9.14
N ARG A 315 3.60 0.48 -8.45
CA ARG A 315 4.01 -0.13 -7.19
C ARG A 315 2.97 0.07 -6.08
N GLN A 316 2.45 1.30 -5.93
CA GLN A 316 1.40 1.60 -4.95
C GLN A 316 0.11 0.83 -5.24
N MET A 317 -0.31 0.77 -6.51
CA MET A 317 -1.48 -0.02 -6.92
C MET A 317 -1.31 -1.51 -6.59
N GLN A 318 -0.13 -2.07 -6.87
CA GLN A 318 0.15 -3.47 -6.54
C GLN A 318 0.07 -3.72 -5.03
N HIS A 319 0.65 -2.85 -4.20
CA HIS A 319 0.54 -2.95 -2.75
C HIS A 319 -0.91 -2.89 -2.29
N TYR A 320 -1.65 -1.88 -2.72
CA TYR A 320 -3.05 -1.68 -2.37
C TYR A 320 -3.93 -2.89 -2.72
N LEU A 321 -3.81 -3.38 -3.95
CA LEU A 321 -4.57 -4.55 -4.42
C LEU A 321 -4.13 -5.85 -3.72
N ASN A 322 -2.87 -5.99 -3.34
CA ASN A 322 -2.39 -7.14 -2.57
C ASN A 322 -2.91 -7.12 -1.13
N ASP A 323 -2.98 -5.96 -0.50
CA ASP A 323 -3.56 -5.82 0.85
C ASP A 323 -5.06 -6.13 0.83
N MET A 324 -5.79 -5.70 -0.21
CA MET A 324 -7.17 -6.10 -0.42
C MET A 324 -7.33 -7.61 -0.57
N ARG A 325 -6.46 -8.26 -1.35
CA ARG A 325 -6.48 -9.73 -1.50
C ARG A 325 -6.28 -10.45 -0.16
N ARG A 326 -5.41 -9.93 0.71
CA ARG A 326 -5.22 -10.49 2.06
C ARG A 326 -6.50 -10.42 2.89
N ASN A 327 -7.33 -9.41 2.66
CA ASN A 327 -8.64 -9.24 3.29
C ASN A 327 -9.78 -9.96 2.53
N GLY A 328 -9.45 -10.81 1.53
CA GLY A 328 -10.41 -11.61 0.78
C GLY A 328 -11.12 -10.87 -0.37
N ILE A 329 -10.70 -9.65 -0.70
CA ILE A 329 -11.27 -8.84 -1.78
C ILE A 329 -10.36 -8.94 -3.00
N THR A 330 -10.85 -9.54 -4.11
CA THR A 330 -10.10 -9.54 -5.36
C THR A 330 -10.18 -8.18 -6.08
N PRO A 331 -9.22 -7.83 -6.96
CA PRO A 331 -9.29 -6.60 -7.74
C PRO A 331 -10.61 -6.45 -8.52
N GLU A 332 -11.11 -7.56 -9.09
CA GLU A 332 -12.36 -7.57 -9.84
C GLU A 332 -13.55 -7.25 -8.94
N MET A 333 -13.59 -7.83 -7.72
CA MET A 333 -14.63 -7.51 -6.72
C MET A 333 -14.55 -6.04 -6.29
N TYR A 334 -13.33 -5.54 -6.06
CA TYR A 334 -13.12 -4.14 -5.70
C TYR A 334 -13.69 -3.19 -6.77
N TYR A 335 -13.31 -3.38 -8.03
CA TYR A 335 -13.81 -2.55 -9.13
C TYR A 335 -15.32 -2.66 -9.33
N GLN A 336 -15.90 -3.85 -9.09
CA GLN A 336 -17.33 -4.06 -9.19
C GLN A 336 -18.12 -3.37 -8.05
N ILE A 337 -17.60 -3.40 -6.83
CA ILE A 337 -18.24 -2.78 -5.65
C ILE A 337 -18.14 -1.26 -5.70
N THR A 338 -16.98 -0.74 -6.05
CA THR A 338 -16.71 0.71 -6.04
C THR A 338 -17.15 1.42 -7.32
N GLY A 339 -17.36 0.68 -8.40
CA GLY A 339 -17.62 1.26 -9.73
C GLY A 339 -16.42 1.98 -10.35
N THR A 340 -15.22 1.87 -9.72
CA THR A 340 -13.99 2.45 -10.24
C THR A 340 -13.33 1.53 -11.27
N THR A 341 -12.48 2.12 -12.12
CA THR A 341 -11.64 1.36 -13.06
C THR A 341 -10.18 1.37 -12.60
N GLU A 342 -9.36 0.51 -13.21
CA GLU A 342 -7.91 0.53 -13.01
C GLU A 342 -7.30 1.90 -13.35
N ALA A 343 -7.83 2.57 -14.40
CA ALA A 343 -7.39 3.89 -14.80
C ALA A 343 -7.76 4.98 -13.76
N ASP A 344 -8.94 4.87 -13.14
CA ASP A 344 -9.35 5.79 -12.08
C ASP A 344 -8.47 5.62 -10.84
N LEU A 345 -8.17 4.38 -10.46
CA LEU A 345 -7.28 4.09 -9.35
C LEU A 345 -5.86 4.61 -9.62
N HIS A 346 -5.36 4.42 -10.85
CA HIS A 346 -4.07 4.98 -11.28
C HIS A 346 -4.05 6.50 -11.12
N HIS A 347 -5.07 7.19 -11.62
CA HIS A 347 -5.15 8.65 -11.54
C HIS A 347 -5.27 9.17 -10.10
N MET A 348 -5.98 8.44 -9.24
CA MET A 348 -6.09 8.78 -7.82
C MET A 348 -4.73 8.72 -7.10
N MET A 349 -3.88 7.77 -7.47
CA MET A 349 -2.56 7.57 -6.84
C MET A 349 -1.45 8.45 -7.44
N GLU A 350 -1.68 9.06 -8.62
CA GLU A 350 -0.65 9.80 -9.34
C GLU A 350 -0.04 10.96 -8.53
N LYS A 351 -0.88 11.71 -7.81
CA LYS A 351 -0.42 12.82 -7.00
C LYS A 351 0.48 12.38 -5.84
N ASP A 352 0.10 11.32 -5.16
CA ASP A 352 0.89 10.78 -4.04
C ASP A 352 2.17 10.13 -4.54
N ALA A 353 2.12 9.48 -5.70
CA ALA A 353 3.29 8.90 -6.34
C ALA A 353 4.30 9.97 -6.77
N ASP A 354 3.86 11.12 -7.29
CA ASP A 354 4.74 12.25 -7.61
C ASP A 354 5.47 12.75 -6.36
N VAL A 355 4.73 12.97 -5.26
CA VAL A 355 5.33 13.40 -3.99
C VAL A 355 6.32 12.35 -3.46
N ARG A 356 5.96 11.09 -3.44
CA ARG A 356 6.86 10.00 -2.98
C ARG A 356 8.11 9.86 -3.83
N THR A 357 7.97 9.97 -5.16
CA THR A 357 9.12 9.92 -6.06
C THR A 357 10.10 11.06 -5.77
N LYS A 358 9.60 12.28 -5.61
CA LYS A 358 10.42 13.44 -5.24
C LYS A 358 11.08 13.26 -3.88
N THR A 359 10.33 12.78 -2.89
CA THR A 359 10.84 12.50 -1.54
C THR A 359 12.00 11.51 -1.59
N ASN A 360 11.84 10.38 -2.28
CA ASN A 360 12.88 9.37 -2.39
C ASN A 360 14.14 9.93 -3.06
N LEU A 361 13.99 10.72 -4.13
CA LEU A 361 15.12 11.36 -4.82
C LEU A 361 15.87 12.34 -3.92
N VAL A 362 15.16 13.15 -3.13
CA VAL A 362 15.76 14.10 -2.19
C VAL A 362 16.51 13.36 -1.08
N LEU A 363 15.89 12.33 -0.48
CA LEU A 363 16.55 11.54 0.57
C LEU A 363 17.79 10.80 0.03
N GLU A 364 17.72 10.20 -1.16
CA GLU A 364 18.88 9.57 -1.82
C GLU A 364 20.02 10.58 -2.05
N GLN A 365 19.69 11.82 -2.42
CA GLN A 365 20.71 12.85 -2.61
C GLN A 365 21.32 13.27 -1.27
N ILE A 366 20.52 13.37 -0.20
CA ILE A 366 21.04 13.64 1.15
C ILE A 366 21.97 12.52 1.60
N VAL A 367 21.60 11.25 1.36
CA VAL A 367 22.49 10.10 1.67
C VAL A 367 23.86 10.26 1.01
N LYS A 368 23.90 10.71 -0.25
CA LYS A 368 25.14 10.93 -1.00
C LYS A 368 25.95 12.12 -0.48
N ASP A 369 25.30 13.27 -0.28
CA ASP A 369 25.95 14.51 0.10
C ASP A 369 26.51 14.47 1.53
N GLU A 370 25.77 13.81 2.45
CA GLU A 370 26.18 13.60 3.84
C GLU A 370 27.08 12.37 4.02
N ASN A 371 27.35 11.59 2.95
CA ASN A 371 28.11 10.34 3.00
C ASN A 371 27.62 9.40 4.10
N ILE A 372 26.31 9.14 4.15
CA ILE A 372 25.70 8.31 5.18
C ILE A 372 26.13 6.86 5.01
N GLU A 373 26.95 6.39 5.94
CA GLU A 373 27.37 5.00 6.00
C GLU A 373 26.41 4.15 6.85
N VAL A 374 26.16 2.95 6.38
CA VAL A 374 25.38 1.93 7.10
C VAL A 374 26.31 0.80 7.50
N THR A 375 26.47 0.62 8.81
CA THR A 375 27.31 -0.45 9.37
C THR A 375 26.55 -1.77 9.46
N ASP A 376 27.28 -2.88 9.65
CA ASP A 376 26.66 -4.16 9.87
C ASP A 376 25.88 -4.20 11.20
N ALA A 377 26.27 -3.39 12.18
CA ALA A 377 25.52 -3.23 13.43
C ALA A 377 24.16 -2.54 13.22
N ASP A 378 24.06 -1.58 12.30
CA ASP A 378 22.79 -0.97 11.93
C ASP A 378 21.85 -2.00 11.27
N VAL A 379 22.42 -2.86 10.40
CA VAL A 379 21.66 -3.94 9.76
C VAL A 379 21.16 -4.95 10.79
N ASP A 380 22.01 -5.33 11.77
CA ASP A 380 21.62 -6.24 12.82
C ASP A 380 20.51 -5.67 13.72
N ALA A 381 20.56 -4.38 14.03
CA ALA A 381 19.51 -3.68 14.76
C ALA A 381 18.19 -3.67 13.99
N GLU A 382 18.21 -3.29 12.71
CA GLU A 382 17.01 -3.26 11.86
C GLU A 382 16.37 -4.64 11.70
N VAL A 383 17.17 -5.69 11.50
CA VAL A 383 16.68 -7.07 11.44
C VAL A 383 15.97 -7.47 12.73
N LYS A 384 16.52 -7.07 13.88
CA LYS A 384 15.93 -7.36 15.18
C LYS A 384 14.61 -6.63 15.39
N ASP A 385 14.54 -5.37 14.98
CA ASP A 385 13.34 -4.55 15.08
C ASP A 385 12.23 -5.08 14.16
N LEU A 386 12.56 -5.43 12.91
CA LEU A 386 11.62 -6.10 12.00
C LEU A 386 11.14 -7.45 12.53
N ALA A 387 12.05 -8.25 13.10
CA ALA A 387 11.71 -9.53 13.70
C ALA A 387 10.70 -9.37 14.86
N ALA A 388 10.91 -8.36 15.71
CA ALA A 388 10.01 -8.04 16.81
C ALA A 388 8.65 -7.51 16.29
N GLN A 389 8.66 -6.62 15.32
CA GLN A 389 7.44 -6.01 14.74
C GLN A 389 6.53 -7.05 14.07
N TYR A 390 7.11 -8.00 13.34
CA TYR A 390 6.34 -9.01 12.60
C TYR A 390 6.21 -10.35 13.34
N GLY A 391 6.75 -10.47 14.54
CA GLY A 391 6.73 -11.71 15.33
C GLY A 391 7.46 -12.87 14.64
N MET A 392 8.54 -12.57 13.90
CA MET A 392 9.35 -13.51 13.13
C MET A 392 10.70 -13.75 13.78
N GLU A 393 11.37 -14.86 13.43
CA GLU A 393 12.76 -15.06 13.81
C GLU A 393 13.70 -14.23 12.91
N GLU A 394 14.79 -13.67 13.46
CA GLU A 394 15.78 -12.86 12.73
C GLU A 394 16.32 -13.58 11.48
N GLY A 395 16.49 -14.91 11.56
CA GLY A 395 16.94 -15.73 10.43
C GLY A 395 15.95 -15.72 9.25
N ALA A 396 14.64 -15.67 9.54
CA ALA A 396 13.60 -15.59 8.52
C ALA A 396 13.58 -14.21 7.85
N VAL A 397 13.77 -13.13 8.61
CA VAL A 397 13.89 -11.77 8.08
C VAL A 397 15.10 -11.66 7.15
N ARG A 398 16.27 -12.17 7.55
CA ARG A 398 17.48 -12.19 6.71
C ARG A 398 17.35 -13.02 5.43
N ALA A 399 16.51 -14.03 5.43
CA ALA A 399 16.23 -14.84 4.24
C ALA A 399 15.24 -14.16 3.28
N ALA A 400 14.35 -13.32 3.81
CA ALA A 400 13.31 -12.64 3.03
C ALA A 400 13.79 -11.34 2.38
N VAL A 401 14.74 -10.61 3.00
CA VAL A 401 15.21 -9.29 2.57
C VAL A 401 16.72 -9.31 2.32
N SER A 402 17.15 -8.78 1.19
CA SER A 402 18.59 -8.70 0.89
C SER A 402 19.28 -7.66 1.79
N VAL A 403 20.55 -7.92 2.12
CA VAL A 403 21.37 -6.97 2.93
C VAL A 403 21.49 -5.61 2.24
N GLU A 404 21.55 -5.59 0.91
CA GLU A 404 21.64 -4.37 0.14
C GLU A 404 20.37 -3.52 0.25
N MET A 405 19.20 -4.17 0.18
CA MET A 405 17.91 -3.51 0.38
C MET A 405 17.79 -2.92 1.80
N LEU A 406 18.18 -3.71 2.83
CA LEU A 406 18.21 -3.23 4.21
C LEU A 406 19.15 -2.03 4.37
N LYS A 407 20.35 -2.06 3.78
CA LYS A 407 21.28 -0.95 3.83
C LYS A 407 20.72 0.31 3.18
N ASN A 408 20.01 0.17 2.06
CA ASN A 408 19.36 1.30 1.41
C ASN A 408 18.25 1.88 2.30
N ASP A 409 17.37 1.05 2.85
CA ASP A 409 16.28 1.51 3.72
C ASP A 409 16.81 2.20 4.98
N ILE A 410 17.85 1.65 5.61
CA ILE A 410 18.50 2.26 6.78
C ILE A 410 19.12 3.60 6.42
N SER A 411 19.80 3.72 5.26
CA SER A 411 20.38 4.98 4.83
C SER A 411 19.33 6.06 4.61
N MET A 412 18.18 5.69 4.03
CA MET A 412 17.03 6.57 3.83
C MET A 412 16.40 6.99 5.16
N LYS A 413 16.26 6.07 6.12
CA LYS A 413 15.81 6.39 7.49
C LYS A 413 16.75 7.37 8.19
N LYS A 414 18.07 7.17 8.06
CA LYS A 414 19.07 8.08 8.62
C LYS A 414 19.02 9.47 7.97
N ALA A 415 18.81 9.54 6.64
CA ALA A 415 18.64 10.81 5.94
C ALA A 415 17.36 11.55 6.39
N LEU A 416 16.26 10.81 6.58
CA LEU A 416 15.04 11.37 7.13
C LEU A 416 15.26 11.90 8.55
N ALA A 417 15.93 11.15 9.41
CA ALA A 417 16.26 11.57 10.78
C ALA A 417 17.07 12.88 10.80
N LEU A 418 18.00 13.10 9.86
CA LEU A 418 18.72 14.38 9.77
C LEU A 418 17.79 15.58 9.51
N ILE A 419 16.72 15.39 8.75
CA ILE A 419 15.71 16.43 8.50
C ILE A 419 14.88 16.65 9.76
N THR A 420 14.32 15.57 10.29
CA THR A 420 13.32 15.62 11.37
C THR A 420 13.93 16.04 12.71
N ASP A 421 15.09 15.50 13.09
CA ASP A 421 15.78 15.81 14.34
C ASP A 421 16.31 17.26 14.40
N SER A 422 16.54 17.86 13.23
CA SER A 422 16.99 19.26 13.13
C SER A 422 15.82 20.25 13.01
N ALA A 423 14.58 19.79 12.80
CA ALA A 423 13.43 20.67 12.67
C ALA A 423 13.13 21.44 13.96
N VAL A 424 12.66 22.66 13.81
CA VAL A 424 12.33 23.56 14.91
C VAL A 424 10.86 23.95 14.81
N GLU A 425 10.12 23.71 15.86
CA GLU A 425 8.73 24.17 15.96
C GLU A 425 8.66 25.64 16.37
N ALA A 426 7.91 26.46 15.63
CA ALA A 426 7.73 27.89 15.90
C ALA A 426 6.27 28.34 15.81
#